data_5e21d37cbafdeed4114bc7538d1154e3
#
_entry.id   5e21d37cbafdeed4114bc7538d1154e3
#
_cell.length_a   1.000
_cell.length_b   1.000
_cell.length_c   1.000
_cell.angle_alpha   90.00
_cell.angle_beta   90.00
_cell.angle_gamma   90.00
#
_symmetry.space_group_name_H-M   'P 1'
#
loop_
_entity.id
_entity.type
_entity.pdbx_description
1 polymer ?
#
loop_
_entity_poly.entity_id
_entity_poly.type
_entity_poly.pdbx_seq_one_letter_code
_entity_poly.pdbx_strand_id
1 'polypeptide(L)'
;KDANKKEKLESIIHPFVREDITEFITKSNSIYKIIMVPLIYETKSQDFYDKIILIDCDEDYQIKRASQRDEKSKDDIINIIKNQATREERQSIADEIILNNSTLDDLKNQVIKVHQKLLGININE
;
A
#
# COMPACT_ATOMS: atom_id res chain seq x y z
N LYS A 1 -23.02 0.54 14.09
CA LYS A 1 -23.20 -0.80 14.59
C LYS A 1 -22.24 -1.79 13.94
N ASP A 2 -22.10 -1.74 12.63
CA ASP A 2 -21.12 -2.57 11.94
C ASP A 2 -19.70 -2.05 12.16
N ALA A 3 -19.53 -0.74 12.39
CA ALA A 3 -18.23 -0.15 12.70
C ALA A 3 -17.66 -0.67 14.01
N ASN A 4 -18.48 -0.86 15.04
CA ASN A 4 -18.02 -1.40 16.33
C ASN A 4 -17.58 -2.85 16.22
N LYS A 5 -18.30 -3.65 15.44
CA LYS A 5 -17.92 -5.05 15.19
C LYS A 5 -16.64 -5.14 14.40
N LYS A 6 -16.47 -4.26 13.41
CA LYS A 6 -15.27 -4.20 12.59
C LYS A 6 -14.05 -3.82 13.46
N GLU A 7 -14.18 -2.79 14.29
CA GLU A 7 -13.11 -2.37 15.18
C GLU A 7 -12.70 -3.49 16.15
N LYS A 8 -13.67 -4.20 16.70
CA LYS A 8 -13.39 -5.30 17.62
C LYS A 8 -12.64 -6.43 16.90
N LEU A 9 -13.08 -6.79 15.70
CA LEU A 9 -12.42 -7.82 14.90
C LEU A 9 -10.98 -7.40 14.56
N GLU A 10 -10.79 -6.16 14.13
CA GLU A 10 -9.47 -5.63 13.81
C GLU A 10 -8.56 -5.63 15.02
N SER A 11 -9.06 -5.26 16.21
CA SER A 11 -8.27 -5.26 17.43
C SER A 11 -7.78 -6.65 17.84
N ILE A 12 -8.49 -7.70 17.42
CA ILE A 12 -8.10 -9.09 17.66
C ILE A 12 -7.07 -9.55 16.62
N ILE A 13 -7.29 -9.19 15.35
CA ILE A 13 -6.47 -9.66 14.23
C ILE A 13 -5.13 -8.93 14.13
N HIS A 14 -5.09 -7.61 14.36
CA HIS A 14 -3.89 -6.80 14.17
C HIS A 14 -2.66 -7.30 14.95
N PRO A 15 -2.77 -7.70 16.21
CA PRO A 15 -1.60 -8.27 16.90
C PRO A 15 -1.06 -9.53 16.26
N PHE A 16 -1.93 -10.41 15.77
CA PHE A 16 -1.51 -11.63 15.06
C PHE A 16 -0.79 -11.31 13.77
N VAL A 17 -1.30 -10.35 13.01
CA VAL A 17 -0.66 -9.90 11.77
C VAL A 17 0.72 -9.32 12.05
N ARG A 18 0.85 -8.50 13.08
CA ARG A 18 2.14 -7.92 13.47
C ARG A 18 3.15 -9.00 13.88
N GLU A 19 2.69 -10.00 14.60
CA GLU A 19 3.53 -11.11 15.00
C GLU A 19 4.04 -11.89 13.80
N ASP A 20 3.17 -12.18 12.84
CA ASP A 20 3.53 -12.86 11.60
C ASP A 20 4.54 -12.05 10.77
N ILE A 21 4.34 -10.75 10.67
CA ILE A 21 5.26 -9.86 9.97
C ILE A 21 6.63 -9.86 10.65
N THR A 22 6.65 -9.74 11.95
CA THR A 22 7.90 -9.75 12.74
C THR A 22 8.65 -11.06 12.54
N GLU A 23 7.95 -12.17 12.58
CA GLU A 23 8.55 -13.48 12.34
C GLU A 23 9.12 -13.59 10.94
N PHE A 24 8.39 -13.14 9.93
CA PHE A 24 8.86 -13.12 8.55
C PHE A 24 10.14 -12.29 8.40
N ILE A 25 10.17 -11.09 8.98
CA ILE A 25 11.33 -10.20 8.93
C ILE A 25 12.54 -10.87 9.60
N THR A 26 12.32 -11.48 10.75
CA THR A 26 13.40 -12.11 11.53
C THR A 26 14.01 -13.31 10.79
N LYS A 27 13.18 -14.10 10.13
CA LYS A 27 13.62 -15.33 9.44
C LYS A 27 14.21 -15.10 8.05
N SER A 28 13.91 -13.97 7.43
CA SER A 28 14.37 -13.70 6.06
C SER A 28 15.79 -13.16 6.06
N ASN A 29 16.59 -13.64 5.10
CA ASN A 29 17.97 -13.20 4.93
C ASN A 29 18.16 -12.25 3.74
N SER A 30 17.08 -11.77 3.16
CA SER A 30 17.14 -10.85 2.02
C SER A 30 17.69 -9.49 2.43
N ILE A 31 18.28 -8.77 1.47
CA ILE A 31 18.77 -7.40 1.69
C ILE A 31 17.64 -6.49 2.16
N TYR A 32 16.47 -6.63 1.54
CA TYR A 32 15.26 -5.96 2.03
C TYR A 32 14.08 -6.91 1.87
N LYS A 33 12.98 -6.59 2.56
CA LYS A 33 11.75 -7.39 2.55
C LYS A 33 10.59 -6.47 2.21
N ILE A 34 9.64 -6.98 1.45
CA ILE A 34 8.46 -6.22 1.05
C ILE A 34 7.23 -6.83 1.70
N ILE A 35 6.45 -5.98 2.31
CA ILE A 35 5.18 -6.37 2.94
C ILE A 35 4.08 -5.51 2.34
N MET A 36 3.07 -6.15 1.78
CA MET A 36 1.91 -5.43 1.22
C MET A 36 0.90 -5.17 2.33
N VAL A 37 0.64 -3.91 2.59
CA VAL A 37 -0.28 -3.51 3.67
C VAL A 37 -1.28 -2.51 3.11
N PRO A 38 -2.58 -2.82 3.16
CA PRO A 38 -3.59 -1.94 2.55
C PRO A 38 -3.94 -0.69 3.36
N LEU A 39 -3.73 -0.69 4.67
CA LEU A 39 -4.24 0.35 5.55
C LEU A 39 -3.18 0.95 6.47
N ILE A 40 -2.01 1.27 5.95
CA ILE A 40 -0.91 1.80 6.78
C ILE A 40 -1.28 3.14 7.41
N TYR A 41 -1.82 4.09 6.63
CA TYR A 41 -2.17 5.41 7.16
C TYR A 41 -3.30 5.31 8.18
N GLU A 42 -4.34 4.56 7.86
CA GLU A 42 -5.53 4.45 8.71
C GLU A 42 -5.22 3.82 10.06
N THR A 43 -4.30 2.87 10.11
CA THR A 43 -3.89 2.21 11.35
C THR A 43 -2.72 2.92 12.05
N LYS A 44 -2.19 3.98 11.45
CA LYS A 44 -1.04 4.73 11.96
C LYS A 44 0.16 3.83 12.22
N SER A 45 0.39 2.87 11.34
CA SER A 45 1.46 1.89 11.48
C SER A 45 2.71 2.22 10.68
N GLN A 46 2.81 3.44 10.14
CA GLN A 46 3.95 3.84 9.31
C GLN A 46 5.30 3.70 10.01
N ASP A 47 5.35 3.91 11.31
CA ASP A 47 6.61 3.83 12.07
C ASP A 47 7.11 2.40 12.25
N PHE A 48 6.27 1.41 11.94
CA PHE A 48 6.66 0.00 12.01
C PHE A 48 7.58 -0.40 10.86
N TYR A 49 7.60 0.37 9.78
CA TYR A 49 8.33 0.05 8.55
C TYR A 49 9.46 1.04 8.32
N ASP A 50 10.57 0.55 7.77
CA ASP A 50 11.73 1.40 7.48
C ASP A 50 11.46 2.35 6.33
N LYS A 51 10.72 1.87 5.31
CA LYS A 51 10.34 2.67 4.16
C LYS A 51 8.95 2.28 3.70
N ILE A 52 8.23 3.27 3.20
CA ILE A 52 6.88 3.08 2.68
C ILE A 52 6.87 3.45 1.21
N ILE A 53 6.42 2.53 0.37
CA ILE A 53 6.24 2.75 -1.05
C ILE A 53 4.74 2.81 -1.31
N LEU A 54 4.29 3.93 -1.86
CA LEU A 54 2.90 4.09 -2.26
C LEU A 54 2.77 3.77 -3.75
N ILE A 55 1.88 2.85 -4.07
CA ILE A 55 1.48 2.63 -5.46
C ILE A 55 0.25 3.50 -5.68
N ASP A 56 0.41 4.53 -6.50
CA ASP A 56 -0.60 5.55 -6.69
C ASP A 56 -1.12 5.55 -8.12
N CYS A 57 -2.35 6.00 -8.30
CA CYS A 57 -2.90 6.24 -9.63
C CYS A 57 -4.03 7.26 -9.51
N ASP A 58 -4.43 7.84 -10.64
CA ASP A 58 -5.56 8.75 -10.65
C ASP A 58 -6.83 8.04 -10.20
N GLU A 59 -7.69 8.75 -9.51
CA GLU A 59 -8.91 8.18 -8.95
C GLU A 59 -9.80 7.55 -10.02
N ASP A 60 -9.87 8.15 -11.21
CA ASP A 60 -10.66 7.60 -12.32
C ASP A 60 -10.18 6.22 -12.74
N TYR A 61 -8.87 6.02 -12.83
CA TYR A 61 -8.29 4.71 -13.11
C TYR A 61 -8.55 3.73 -11.99
N GLN A 62 -8.47 4.19 -10.77
CA GLN A 62 -8.70 3.37 -9.59
C GLN A 62 -10.13 2.83 -9.59
N ILE A 63 -11.09 3.71 -9.83
CA ILE A 63 -12.51 3.36 -9.89
C ILE A 63 -12.75 2.35 -11.01
N LYS A 64 -12.25 2.63 -12.20
CA LYS A 64 -12.43 1.77 -13.38
C LYS A 64 -11.86 0.37 -13.14
N ARG A 65 -10.63 0.29 -12.65
CA ARG A 65 -9.96 -0.99 -12.42
C ARG A 65 -10.64 -1.79 -11.32
N ALA A 66 -11.00 -1.16 -10.22
CA ALA A 66 -11.68 -1.83 -9.12
C ALA A 66 -13.08 -2.31 -9.51
N SER A 67 -13.81 -1.49 -10.27
CA SER A 67 -15.14 -1.86 -10.75
C SER A 67 -15.09 -3.09 -11.65
N GLN A 68 -14.12 -3.15 -12.56
CA GLN A 68 -13.95 -4.30 -13.45
C GLN A 68 -13.50 -5.56 -12.71
N ARG A 69 -12.55 -5.42 -11.80
CA ARG A 69 -11.99 -6.55 -11.05
C ARG A 69 -13.00 -7.18 -10.11
N ASP A 70 -13.74 -6.34 -9.38
CA ASP A 70 -14.61 -6.78 -8.30
C ASP A 70 -16.07 -6.94 -8.72
N GLU A 71 -16.39 -6.65 -9.99
CA GLU A 71 -17.74 -6.68 -10.53
C GLU A 71 -18.73 -5.85 -9.72
N LYS A 72 -18.25 -4.73 -9.17
CA LYS A 72 -19.06 -3.78 -8.40
C LYS A 72 -19.38 -2.54 -9.22
N SER A 73 -20.47 -1.88 -8.86
CA SER A 73 -20.83 -0.61 -9.50
C SER A 73 -19.80 0.48 -9.15
N LYS A 74 -19.72 1.49 -10.01
CA LYS A 74 -18.84 2.63 -9.75
C LYS A 74 -19.20 3.34 -8.45
N ASP A 75 -20.50 3.45 -8.15
CA ASP A 75 -20.96 4.10 -6.91
C ASP A 75 -20.49 3.35 -5.67
N ASP A 76 -20.53 2.04 -5.70
CA ASP A 76 -20.03 1.21 -4.59
C ASP A 76 -18.54 1.41 -4.38
N ILE A 77 -17.76 1.46 -5.47
CA ILE A 77 -16.32 1.69 -5.40
C ILE A 77 -16.02 3.09 -4.87
N ILE A 78 -16.74 4.12 -5.31
CA ILE A 78 -16.58 5.48 -4.82
C ILE A 78 -16.84 5.54 -3.32
N ASN A 79 -17.88 4.86 -2.85
CA ASN A 79 -18.17 4.80 -1.42
C ASN A 79 -17.04 4.15 -0.62
N ILE A 80 -16.45 3.08 -1.13
CA ILE A 80 -15.30 2.44 -0.49
C ILE A 80 -14.12 3.39 -0.42
N ILE A 81 -13.82 4.10 -1.50
CA ILE A 81 -12.71 5.04 -1.56
C ILE A 81 -12.91 6.18 -0.57
N LYS A 82 -14.14 6.70 -0.44
CA LYS A 82 -14.44 7.80 0.50
C LYS A 82 -14.20 7.43 1.96
N ASN A 83 -14.25 6.15 2.28
CA ASN A 83 -14.05 5.66 3.65
C ASN A 83 -12.60 5.30 3.95
N GLN A 84 -11.71 5.47 2.99
CA GLN A 84 -10.28 5.24 3.17
C GLN A 84 -9.55 6.59 3.29
N ALA A 85 -8.27 6.53 3.63
CA ALA A 85 -7.43 7.71 3.63
C ALA A 85 -7.43 8.37 2.25
N THR A 86 -7.31 9.69 2.21
CA THR A 86 -7.22 10.41 0.95
C THR A 86 -5.88 10.14 0.27
N ARG A 87 -5.82 10.44 -1.03
CA ARG A 87 -4.58 10.33 -1.79
C ARG A 87 -3.47 11.17 -1.18
N GLU A 88 -3.80 12.40 -0.78
CA GLU A 88 -2.87 13.32 -0.15
C GLU A 88 -2.36 12.80 1.19
N GLU A 89 -3.25 12.22 1.98
CA GLU A 89 -2.87 11.62 3.26
C GLU A 89 -1.90 10.46 3.07
N ARG A 90 -2.16 9.58 2.10
CA ARG A 90 -1.26 8.46 1.80
C ARG A 90 0.08 8.94 1.27
N GLN A 91 0.07 9.97 0.41
CA GLN A 91 1.31 10.54 -0.10
C GLN A 91 2.16 11.14 1.00
N SER A 92 1.55 11.68 2.04
CA SER A 92 2.26 12.32 3.14
C SER A 92 3.16 11.38 3.94
N ILE A 93 2.85 10.09 3.95
CA ILE A 93 3.64 9.09 4.70
C ILE A 93 4.54 8.25 3.79
N ALA A 94 4.52 8.46 2.49
CA ALA A 94 5.28 7.66 1.54
C ALA A 94 6.71 8.17 1.38
N ASP A 95 7.65 7.26 1.40
CA ASP A 95 9.06 7.57 1.08
C ASP A 95 9.29 7.57 -0.42
N GLU A 96 8.63 6.67 -1.14
CA GLU A 96 8.68 6.56 -2.59
C GLU A 96 7.27 6.43 -3.13
N ILE A 97 7.03 7.01 -4.30
CA ILE A 97 5.73 6.93 -4.96
C ILE A 97 5.93 6.32 -6.35
N ILE A 98 5.17 5.27 -6.63
CA ILE A 98 5.14 4.65 -7.96
C ILE A 98 3.79 4.96 -8.58
N LEU A 99 3.79 5.60 -9.75
CA LEU A 99 2.56 5.98 -10.43
C LEU A 99 2.14 4.91 -11.44
N ASN A 100 0.99 4.32 -11.21
CA ASN A 100 0.43 3.31 -12.08
C ASN A 100 -0.68 3.91 -12.96
N ASN A 101 -0.33 4.95 -13.71
CA ASN A 101 -1.24 5.69 -14.58
C ASN A 101 -1.02 5.46 -16.07
N SER A 102 -0.06 4.65 -16.44
CA SER A 102 0.39 4.54 -17.83
C SER A 102 0.55 3.08 -18.22
N THR A 103 1.56 2.75 -19.00
CA THR A 103 1.79 1.41 -19.51
C THR A 103 2.44 0.50 -18.47
N LEU A 104 2.36 -0.81 -18.71
CA LEU A 104 3.04 -1.78 -17.87
C LEU A 104 4.56 -1.59 -17.91
N ASP A 105 5.10 -1.21 -19.07
CA ASP A 105 6.54 -0.95 -19.19
C ASP A 105 6.97 0.24 -18.34
N ASP A 106 6.16 1.31 -18.32
CA ASP A 106 6.43 2.45 -17.45
C ASP A 106 6.41 2.05 -15.98
N LEU A 107 5.44 1.25 -15.58
CA LEU A 107 5.35 0.74 -14.22
C LEU A 107 6.58 -0.08 -13.86
N LYS A 108 7.02 -0.97 -14.73
CA LYS A 108 8.22 -1.78 -14.52
C LYS A 108 9.47 -0.92 -14.35
N ASN A 109 9.60 0.13 -15.15
CA ASN A 109 10.75 1.03 -15.06
C ASN A 109 10.79 1.76 -13.73
N GLN A 110 9.64 2.20 -13.21
CA GLN A 110 9.56 2.81 -11.90
C GLN A 110 9.92 1.82 -10.79
N VAL A 111 9.44 0.59 -10.89
CA VAL A 111 9.76 -0.47 -9.92
C VAL A 111 11.26 -0.75 -9.90
N ILE A 112 11.89 -0.81 -11.06
CA ILE A 112 13.34 -1.04 -11.17
C ILE A 112 14.11 0.07 -10.46
N LYS A 113 13.71 1.33 -10.66
CA LYS A 113 14.37 2.47 -10.03
C LYS A 113 14.27 2.41 -8.51
N VAL A 114 13.10 2.07 -7.98
CA VAL A 114 12.91 1.94 -6.54
C VAL A 114 13.75 0.77 -6.01
N HIS A 115 13.76 -0.34 -6.71
CA HIS A 115 14.57 -1.50 -6.36
C HIS A 115 16.05 -1.14 -6.24
N GLN A 116 16.58 -0.39 -7.21
CA GLN A 116 17.97 0.05 -7.20
C GLN A 116 18.26 0.96 -6.00
N LYS A 117 17.33 1.86 -5.67
CA LYS A 117 17.47 2.71 -4.49
C LYS A 117 17.51 1.89 -3.21
N LEU A 118 16.66 0.87 -3.09
CA LEU A 118 16.63 0.02 -1.91
C LEU A 118 17.92 -0.80 -1.75
N LEU A 119 18.57 -1.13 -2.85
CA LEU A 119 19.87 -1.81 -2.82
C LEU A 119 21.02 -0.86 -2.54
N GLY A 120 20.77 0.45 -2.48
CA GLY A 120 21.83 1.43 -2.29
C GLY A 120 22.66 1.70 -3.54
N ILE A 121 22.13 1.37 -4.73
CA ILE A 121 22.85 1.61 -5.99
C ILE A 121 22.58 3.03 -6.46
N ASN A 122 23.66 3.77 -6.72
CA ASN A 122 23.56 5.09 -7.31
C ASN A 122 23.29 4.98 -8.80
N ILE A 123 22.14 5.51 -9.22
CA ILE A 123 21.74 5.39 -10.62
C ILE A 123 21.62 6.70 -11.34
N ASN A 124 21.81 7.79 -10.67
CA ASN A 124 21.65 9.05 -11.30
C ASN A 124 22.67 9.97 -11.00
N GLU A 125 23.65 9.71 -11.59
CA GLU A 125 24.74 10.64 -11.45
C GLU A 125 24.83 11.52 -12.66
#